data_224ce6dc31be5fdc0755d1b1315c98dd
#
_entry.id   224ce6dc31be5fdc0755d1b1315c98dd
#
_cell.length_a   1.000
_cell.length_b   1.000
_cell.length_c   1.000
_cell.angle_alpha   90.00
_cell.angle_beta   90.00
_cell.angle_gamma   90.00
#
_symmetry.space_group_name_H-M   'P 1'
#
loop_
_entity.id
_entity.type
_entity.pdbx_description
1 polymer ?
#
loop_
_entity_poly.entity_id
_entity_poly.type
_entity_poly.pdbx_seq_one_letter_code
_entity_poly.pdbx_strand_id
1 'polypeptide(L)'
;RCCIYKERHIIEDRVRLVLEPTEGDRVINVLDSACDECPIDRFVVSDSCRGCLGHKCQENCPRHAISIVNHRAYINQEMCIECGRCKQVCPFGAISEVMRPCMRACSVNAVKMDENRKAMIDHDKCISCGACVQQCPFGAIVDKSFVMNVLNLLRDSWNNTSYHVYAVVAPAVASQYTGIKVGQVFAGIKELGFYDVVEAAIAGDMVSVEEAKEFVETIEEKKWKTTSCCPAFVEYVRKNHPEYMDHVSTVVSPMIAMARAIRAKDRKARIVFIGPCTAKKVEIKQDDVKGAVDYVLTFEELRAILDARGLELAE
;
A
#
# COMPACT_ATOMS: atom_id res chain seq x y z
N ARG A 1 13.26 -19.04 -6.00
CA ARG A 1 14.03 -18.66 -7.19
C ARG A 1 15.29 -19.51 -7.30
N CYS A 2 15.75 -19.77 -8.51
CA CYS A 2 16.85 -20.75 -8.70
C CYS A 2 18.24 -20.13 -8.91
N CYS A 3 18.36 -18.78 -8.89
CA CYS A 3 19.64 -18.10 -9.12
C CYS A 3 20.04 -17.22 -7.92
N ILE A 4 21.11 -17.63 -7.21
CA ILE A 4 21.63 -16.89 -6.05
C ILE A 4 22.12 -15.48 -6.42
N TYR A 5 22.64 -15.29 -7.64
CA TYR A 5 23.08 -13.96 -8.08
C TYR A 5 21.92 -13.00 -8.26
N LYS A 6 20.79 -13.49 -8.79
CA LYS A 6 19.56 -12.70 -8.92
C LYS A 6 18.99 -12.36 -7.56
N GLU A 7 18.94 -13.31 -6.62
CA GLU A 7 18.47 -13.04 -5.25
C GLU A 7 19.33 -11.99 -4.55
N ARG A 8 20.66 -12.10 -4.70
CA ARG A 8 21.57 -11.09 -4.15
C ARG A 8 21.30 -9.70 -4.74
N HIS A 9 21.16 -9.60 -6.05
CA HIS A 9 20.87 -8.34 -6.73
C HIS A 9 19.55 -7.71 -6.24
N ILE A 10 18.50 -8.53 -6.09
CA ILE A 10 17.22 -8.05 -5.53
C ILE A 10 17.37 -7.54 -4.10
N ILE A 11 18.18 -8.23 -3.26
CA ILE A 11 18.44 -7.80 -1.89
C ILE A 11 19.22 -6.47 -1.90
N GLU A 12 20.23 -6.35 -2.74
CA GLU A 12 21.01 -5.11 -2.91
C GLU A 12 20.12 -3.94 -3.33
N ASP A 13 19.22 -4.14 -4.31
CA ASP A 13 18.26 -3.12 -4.74
C ASP A 13 17.30 -2.71 -3.61
N ARG A 14 16.82 -3.66 -2.81
CA ARG A 14 15.97 -3.36 -1.63
C ARG A 14 16.72 -2.54 -0.59
N VAL A 15 17.96 -2.94 -0.28
CA VAL A 15 18.81 -2.22 0.67
C VAL A 15 19.07 -0.79 0.17
N ARG A 16 19.37 -0.64 -1.12
CA ARG A 16 19.58 0.67 -1.75
C ARG A 16 18.35 1.57 -1.60
N LEU A 17 17.14 1.04 -1.87
CA LEU A 17 15.88 1.80 -1.70
C LEU A 17 15.64 2.29 -0.27
N VAL A 18 16.12 1.57 0.74
CA VAL A 18 15.99 1.96 2.15
C VAL A 18 17.05 3.01 2.54
N LEU A 19 18.28 2.87 2.01
CA LEU A 19 19.42 3.72 2.39
C LEU A 19 19.49 5.01 1.59
N GLU A 20 19.12 4.98 0.31
CA GLU A 20 19.18 6.16 -0.57
C GLU A 20 17.86 6.94 -0.52
N PRO A 21 17.92 8.28 -0.54
CA PRO A 21 16.71 9.07 -0.67
C PRO A 21 16.10 8.81 -2.04
N THR A 22 14.90 8.25 -2.05
CA THR A 22 14.13 8.11 -3.29
C THR A 22 13.76 9.49 -3.82
N GLU A 23 14.05 9.75 -5.09
CA GLU A 23 13.65 10.98 -5.74
C GLU A 23 12.12 11.18 -5.67
N GLY A 24 11.72 12.36 -5.21
CA GLY A 24 10.32 12.79 -5.17
C GLY A 24 9.47 12.20 -4.03
N ASP A 25 8.18 12.52 -4.08
CA ASP A 25 7.19 12.18 -3.04
C ASP A 25 6.54 10.80 -3.21
N ARG A 26 7.07 9.98 -4.10
CA ARG A 26 6.51 8.66 -4.42
C ARG A 26 6.65 7.70 -3.27
N VAL A 27 5.51 7.18 -2.80
CA VAL A 27 5.47 6.19 -1.70
C VAL A 27 5.51 4.77 -2.23
N ILE A 28 4.84 4.49 -3.35
CA ILE A 28 4.83 3.15 -3.95
C ILE A 28 5.84 3.09 -5.09
N ASN A 29 6.74 2.11 -5.03
CA ASN A 29 7.82 1.90 -6.00
C ASN A 29 7.83 0.48 -6.53
N VAL A 30 8.45 0.26 -7.69
CA VAL A 30 8.64 -1.06 -8.28
C VAL A 30 10.13 -1.37 -8.34
N LEU A 31 10.50 -2.56 -7.91
CA LEU A 31 11.82 -3.16 -8.06
C LEU A 31 11.84 -3.94 -9.37
N ASP A 32 12.45 -3.40 -10.40
CA ASP A 32 12.51 -4.02 -11.72
C ASP A 32 13.20 -5.38 -11.70
N SER A 33 14.23 -5.53 -10.88
CA SER A 33 14.96 -6.78 -10.69
C SER A 33 14.09 -7.93 -10.16
N ALA A 34 13.01 -7.61 -9.45
CA ALA A 34 12.10 -8.59 -8.87
C ALA A 34 10.78 -8.77 -9.65
N CYS A 35 10.49 -7.90 -10.63
CA CYS A 35 9.22 -7.87 -11.36
C CYS A 35 9.29 -8.61 -12.69
N ASP A 36 9.59 -9.93 -12.68
CA ASP A 36 9.79 -10.71 -13.89
C ASP A 36 9.21 -12.15 -13.86
N GLU A 37 8.72 -12.60 -12.72
CA GLU A 37 8.22 -13.97 -12.54
C GLU A 37 6.71 -14.12 -12.81
N CYS A 38 6.00 -13.01 -13.00
CA CYS A 38 4.56 -13.06 -13.26
C CYS A 38 4.27 -13.54 -14.68
N PRO A 39 3.13 -14.25 -14.89
CA PRO A 39 2.67 -14.57 -16.24
C PRO A 39 2.58 -13.32 -17.10
N ILE A 40 3.07 -13.45 -18.32
CA ILE A 40 3.09 -12.36 -19.30
C ILE A 40 1.76 -12.31 -20.05
N ASP A 41 1.21 -13.48 -20.34
CA ASP A 41 0.03 -13.66 -21.17
C ASP A 41 -1.25 -13.42 -20.38
N ARG A 42 -2.09 -12.54 -20.89
CA ARG A 42 -3.38 -12.22 -20.24
C ARG A 42 -4.41 -13.33 -20.46
N PHE A 43 -4.45 -13.91 -21.65
CA PHE A 43 -5.37 -15.00 -21.98
C PHE A 43 -4.59 -16.27 -22.28
N VAL A 44 -4.92 -17.33 -21.53
CA VAL A 44 -4.30 -18.65 -21.67
C VAL A 44 -5.37 -19.74 -21.89
N VAL A 45 -5.02 -20.74 -22.68
CA VAL A 45 -5.90 -21.88 -22.91
C VAL A 45 -5.61 -22.97 -21.88
N SER A 46 -6.60 -23.29 -21.06
CA SER A 46 -6.52 -24.34 -20.04
C SER A 46 -6.73 -25.75 -20.63
N ASP A 47 -6.51 -26.77 -19.81
CA ASP A 47 -6.72 -28.19 -20.19
C ASP A 47 -8.19 -28.55 -20.41
N SER A 48 -9.11 -27.66 -20.07
CA SER A 48 -10.54 -27.80 -20.38
C SER A 48 -10.85 -27.62 -21.88
N CYS A 49 -9.88 -27.21 -22.71
CA CYS A 49 -10.07 -27.10 -24.15
C CYS A 49 -10.32 -28.47 -24.78
N ARG A 50 -11.41 -28.57 -25.55
CA ARG A 50 -11.86 -29.81 -26.22
C ARG A 50 -11.56 -29.82 -27.72
N GLY A 51 -10.90 -28.80 -28.27
CA GLY A 51 -10.66 -28.71 -29.71
C GLY A 51 -11.95 -28.82 -30.53
N CYS A 52 -13.02 -28.14 -30.09
CA CYS A 52 -14.36 -28.26 -30.67
C CYS A 52 -14.40 -27.90 -32.16
N LEU A 53 -15.28 -28.55 -32.94
CA LEU A 53 -15.40 -28.30 -34.39
C LEU A 53 -15.81 -26.86 -34.74
N GLY A 54 -16.55 -26.21 -33.87
CA GLY A 54 -17.05 -24.86 -34.17
C GLY A 54 -16.01 -23.75 -34.03
N HIS A 55 -14.82 -24.05 -33.53
CA HIS A 55 -13.66 -23.12 -33.38
C HIS A 55 -14.02 -21.66 -33.10
N LYS A 56 -15.08 -21.39 -32.33
CA LYS A 56 -15.63 -20.04 -32.11
C LYS A 56 -14.59 -19.05 -31.59
N CYS A 57 -13.63 -19.50 -30.79
CA CYS A 57 -12.53 -18.67 -30.31
C CYS A 57 -11.62 -18.17 -31.44
N GLN A 58 -11.35 -19.01 -32.44
CA GLN A 58 -10.56 -18.66 -33.62
C GLN A 58 -11.33 -17.74 -34.57
N GLU A 59 -12.59 -18.07 -34.87
CA GLU A 59 -13.45 -17.28 -35.77
C GLU A 59 -13.72 -15.87 -35.25
N ASN A 60 -13.88 -15.74 -33.92
CA ASN A 60 -14.17 -14.44 -33.30
C ASN A 60 -12.89 -13.63 -32.96
N CYS A 61 -11.70 -14.13 -33.30
CA CYS A 61 -10.46 -13.41 -33.06
C CYS A 61 -10.21 -12.37 -34.16
N PRO A 62 -10.28 -11.04 -33.87
CA PRO A 62 -10.15 -9.99 -34.88
C PRO A 62 -8.73 -9.88 -35.45
N ARG A 63 -7.74 -10.50 -34.79
CA ARG A 63 -6.33 -10.51 -35.23
C ARG A 63 -5.89 -11.88 -35.72
N HIS A 64 -6.82 -12.86 -35.81
CA HIS A 64 -6.50 -14.23 -36.19
C HIS A 64 -5.33 -14.84 -35.39
N ALA A 65 -5.20 -14.41 -34.12
CA ALA A 65 -4.13 -14.84 -33.23
C ALA A 65 -4.33 -16.24 -32.63
N ILE A 66 -5.42 -16.95 -33.00
CA ILE A 66 -5.74 -18.26 -32.44
C ILE A 66 -5.67 -19.31 -33.54
N SER A 67 -4.88 -20.35 -33.30
CA SER A 67 -4.79 -21.55 -34.14
C SER A 67 -5.16 -22.78 -33.35
N ILE A 68 -5.58 -23.84 -34.04
CA ILE A 68 -5.85 -25.13 -33.41
C ILE A 68 -4.68 -26.07 -33.73
N VAL A 69 -4.00 -26.52 -32.70
CA VAL A 69 -2.83 -27.42 -32.79
C VAL A 69 -3.10 -28.62 -31.89
N ASN A 70 -2.99 -29.84 -32.38
CA ASN A 70 -3.21 -31.08 -31.63
C ASN A 70 -4.52 -31.07 -30.85
N HIS A 71 -5.64 -30.75 -31.52
CA HIS A 71 -6.99 -30.64 -30.93
C HIS A 71 -7.10 -29.66 -29.74
N ARG A 72 -6.23 -28.65 -29.66
CA ARG A 72 -6.27 -27.61 -28.63
C ARG A 72 -6.08 -26.24 -29.27
N ALA A 73 -6.78 -25.25 -28.78
CA ALA A 73 -6.54 -23.86 -29.19
C ALA A 73 -5.19 -23.38 -28.64
N TYR A 74 -4.47 -22.65 -29.48
CA TYR A 74 -3.23 -21.96 -29.13
C TYR A 74 -3.38 -20.49 -29.45
N ILE A 75 -3.00 -19.61 -28.52
CA ILE A 75 -3.06 -18.16 -28.69
C ILE A 75 -1.62 -17.67 -28.96
N ASN A 76 -1.40 -17.10 -30.13
CA ASN A 76 -0.16 -16.38 -30.41
C ASN A 76 -0.19 -15.04 -29.68
N GLN A 77 0.63 -14.90 -28.64
CA GLN A 77 0.62 -13.74 -27.76
C GLN A 77 1.20 -12.47 -28.42
N GLU A 78 2.04 -12.60 -29.44
CA GLU A 78 2.57 -11.46 -30.21
C GLU A 78 1.49 -10.81 -31.07
N MET A 79 0.54 -11.62 -31.57
CA MET A 79 -0.58 -11.15 -32.37
C MET A 79 -1.80 -10.75 -31.52
N CYS A 80 -1.85 -11.21 -30.27
CA CYS A 80 -2.99 -11.03 -29.38
C CYS A 80 -3.10 -9.58 -28.88
N ILE A 81 -4.25 -8.95 -29.11
CA ILE A 81 -4.55 -7.60 -28.62
C ILE A 81 -5.33 -7.61 -27.29
N GLU A 82 -5.38 -8.72 -26.63
CA GLU A 82 -5.99 -8.89 -25.29
C GLU A 82 -7.47 -8.43 -25.18
N CYS A 83 -8.24 -8.53 -26.26
CA CYS A 83 -9.63 -8.05 -26.31
C CYS A 83 -10.65 -8.93 -25.57
N GLY A 84 -10.28 -10.15 -25.19
CA GLY A 84 -11.13 -11.08 -24.40
C GLY A 84 -12.27 -11.76 -25.15
N ARG A 85 -12.52 -11.50 -26.45
CA ARG A 85 -13.62 -12.10 -27.22
C ARG A 85 -13.57 -13.64 -27.22
N CYS A 86 -12.39 -14.22 -27.36
CA CYS A 86 -12.19 -15.67 -27.33
C CYS A 86 -12.66 -16.31 -26.01
N LYS A 87 -12.44 -15.66 -24.89
CA LYS A 87 -12.94 -16.09 -23.57
C LYS A 87 -14.45 -16.10 -23.52
N GLN A 88 -15.11 -15.04 -24.04
CA GLN A 88 -16.56 -14.90 -24.00
C GLN A 88 -17.29 -15.93 -24.85
N VAL A 89 -16.73 -16.31 -26.00
CA VAL A 89 -17.37 -17.23 -26.94
C VAL A 89 -17.02 -18.70 -26.71
N CYS A 90 -16.10 -19.02 -25.79
CA CYS A 90 -15.71 -20.39 -25.52
C CYS A 90 -16.80 -21.13 -24.73
N PRO A 91 -17.47 -22.16 -25.29
CA PRO A 91 -18.57 -22.84 -24.61
C PRO A 91 -18.10 -23.68 -23.42
N PHE A 92 -16.81 -24.01 -23.35
CA PHE A 92 -16.21 -24.79 -22.25
C PHE A 92 -15.52 -23.92 -21.19
N GLY A 93 -15.52 -22.60 -21.33
CA GLY A 93 -14.78 -21.73 -20.43
C GLY A 93 -13.26 -22.02 -20.39
N ALA A 94 -12.75 -22.63 -21.45
CA ALA A 94 -11.36 -23.12 -21.51
C ALA A 94 -10.31 -22.02 -21.69
N ILE A 95 -10.71 -20.77 -21.91
CA ILE A 95 -9.82 -19.63 -22.04
C ILE A 95 -9.93 -18.80 -20.77
N SER A 96 -8.87 -18.81 -19.97
CA SER A 96 -8.79 -18.10 -18.71
C SER A 96 -8.08 -16.77 -18.88
N GLU A 97 -8.56 -15.75 -18.18
CA GLU A 97 -7.88 -14.47 -18.07
C GLU A 97 -6.96 -14.50 -16.84
N VAL A 98 -5.67 -14.31 -17.08
CA VAL A 98 -4.64 -14.28 -16.04
C VAL A 98 -4.22 -12.83 -15.84
N MET A 99 -4.76 -12.21 -14.81
CA MET A 99 -4.38 -10.85 -14.45
C MET A 99 -3.34 -10.90 -13.32
N ARG A 100 -2.29 -10.09 -13.45
CA ARG A 100 -1.26 -10.01 -12.40
C ARG A 100 -1.88 -9.56 -11.08
N PRO A 101 -1.47 -10.13 -9.94
CA PRO A 101 -2.07 -9.80 -8.64
C PRO A 101 -2.08 -8.30 -8.32
N CYS A 102 -1.01 -7.60 -8.64
CA CYS A 102 -0.90 -6.15 -8.43
C CYS A 102 -1.90 -5.33 -9.27
N MET A 103 -2.14 -5.73 -10.52
CA MET A 103 -3.14 -5.06 -11.38
C MET A 103 -4.54 -5.34 -10.89
N ARG A 104 -4.83 -6.61 -10.53
CA ARG A 104 -6.15 -7.02 -10.01
C ARG A 104 -6.51 -6.30 -8.71
N ALA A 105 -5.51 -6.06 -7.84
CA ALA A 105 -5.71 -5.40 -6.56
C ALA A 105 -5.87 -3.88 -6.67
N CYS A 106 -5.52 -3.29 -7.80
CA CYS A 106 -5.55 -1.83 -7.95
C CYS A 106 -6.95 -1.34 -8.34
N SER A 107 -7.69 -0.80 -7.37
CA SER A 107 -9.06 -0.29 -7.56
C SER A 107 -9.15 0.92 -8.50
N VAL A 108 -8.05 1.66 -8.67
CA VAL A 108 -7.98 2.86 -9.53
C VAL A 108 -7.23 2.61 -10.84
N ASN A 109 -6.89 1.36 -11.16
CA ASN A 109 -6.15 0.99 -12.37
C ASN A 109 -4.85 1.80 -12.59
N ALA A 110 -4.15 2.11 -11.51
CA ALA A 110 -2.88 2.85 -11.55
C ALA A 110 -1.68 1.95 -11.86
N VAL A 111 -1.82 0.62 -11.78
CA VAL A 111 -0.75 -0.33 -12.12
C VAL A 111 -0.87 -0.70 -13.59
N LYS A 112 0.14 -0.37 -14.36
CA LYS A 112 0.26 -0.68 -15.79
C LYS A 112 1.51 -1.55 -16.03
N MET A 113 1.70 -2.01 -17.26
CA MET A 113 2.93 -2.66 -17.70
C MET A 113 3.69 -1.71 -18.62
N ASP A 114 5.00 -1.68 -18.48
CA ASP A 114 5.90 -1.00 -19.40
C ASP A 114 6.18 -1.87 -20.65
N GLU A 115 7.04 -1.38 -21.55
CA GLU A 115 7.44 -2.06 -22.78
C GLU A 115 8.19 -3.39 -22.51
N ASN A 116 8.86 -3.48 -21.37
CA ASN A 116 9.56 -4.69 -20.90
C ASN A 116 8.64 -5.63 -20.09
N ARG A 117 7.32 -5.33 -20.09
CA ARG A 117 6.30 -6.09 -19.35
C ARG A 117 6.53 -6.14 -17.84
N LYS A 118 7.19 -5.11 -17.28
CA LYS A 118 7.31 -4.89 -15.85
C LYS A 118 6.20 -3.98 -15.35
N ALA A 119 5.88 -4.09 -14.06
CA ALA A 119 4.88 -3.23 -13.47
C ALA A 119 5.38 -1.78 -13.40
N MET A 120 4.54 -0.85 -13.76
CA MET A 120 4.76 0.58 -13.66
C MET A 120 3.58 1.22 -12.91
N ILE A 121 3.87 2.15 -12.02
CA ILE A 121 2.84 2.87 -11.26
C ILE A 121 2.57 4.22 -11.90
N ASP A 122 1.33 4.42 -12.31
CA ASP A 122 0.81 5.72 -12.73
C ASP A 122 0.51 6.54 -11.46
N HIS A 123 1.44 7.40 -11.06
CA HIS A 123 1.36 8.16 -9.81
C HIS A 123 0.26 9.21 -9.81
N ASP A 124 -0.19 9.67 -10.97
CA ASP A 124 -1.30 10.60 -11.09
C ASP A 124 -2.63 9.94 -10.69
N LYS A 125 -2.75 8.63 -10.92
CA LYS A 125 -3.91 7.83 -10.51
C LYS A 125 -3.73 7.16 -9.16
N CYS A 126 -2.50 6.89 -8.76
CA CYS A 126 -2.19 6.13 -7.55
C CYS A 126 -2.66 6.88 -6.30
N ILE A 127 -3.41 6.19 -5.44
CA ILE A 127 -3.88 6.68 -4.14
C ILE A 127 -3.05 6.17 -2.96
N SER A 128 -1.91 5.56 -3.24
CA SER A 128 -0.94 5.04 -2.26
C SER A 128 -1.51 4.08 -1.19
N CYS A 129 -2.61 3.38 -1.50
CA CYS A 129 -3.31 2.49 -0.56
C CYS A 129 -2.52 1.22 -0.17
N GLY A 130 -1.46 0.85 -0.91
CA GLY A 130 -0.61 -0.30 -0.64
C GLY A 130 -1.17 -1.67 -1.07
N ALA A 131 -2.37 -1.76 -1.65
CA ALA A 131 -2.96 -3.04 -2.05
C ALA A 131 -2.08 -3.84 -3.02
N CYS A 132 -1.41 -3.18 -3.95
CA CYS A 132 -0.48 -3.80 -4.89
C CYS A 132 0.80 -4.32 -4.21
N VAL A 133 1.25 -3.68 -3.13
CA VAL A 133 2.39 -4.11 -2.30
C VAL A 133 2.06 -5.45 -1.66
N GLN A 134 0.93 -5.52 -0.96
CA GLN A 134 0.50 -6.73 -0.25
C GLN A 134 0.21 -7.91 -1.19
N GLN A 135 -0.31 -7.64 -2.39
CA GLN A 135 -0.67 -8.67 -3.35
C GLN A 135 0.48 -9.15 -4.23
N CYS A 136 1.64 -8.51 -4.19
CA CYS A 136 2.78 -8.92 -5.00
C CYS A 136 3.49 -10.14 -4.38
N PRO A 137 3.37 -11.36 -4.95
CA PRO A 137 3.94 -12.57 -4.36
C PRO A 137 5.48 -12.60 -4.43
N PHE A 138 6.08 -11.72 -5.21
CA PHE A 138 7.53 -11.63 -5.39
C PHE A 138 8.15 -10.45 -4.63
N GLY A 139 7.34 -9.65 -3.95
CA GLY A 139 7.79 -8.44 -3.26
C GLY A 139 8.48 -7.45 -4.19
N ALA A 140 8.03 -7.40 -5.46
CA ALA A 140 8.56 -6.47 -6.45
C ALA A 140 7.97 -5.06 -6.30
N ILE A 141 6.79 -4.93 -5.69
CA ILE A 141 6.22 -3.62 -5.38
C ILE A 141 6.42 -3.39 -3.90
N VAL A 142 7.03 -2.27 -3.58
CA VAL A 142 7.42 -1.89 -2.21
C VAL A 142 6.97 -0.47 -1.92
N ASP A 143 6.77 -0.19 -0.65
CA ASP A 143 6.53 1.18 -0.19
C ASP A 143 7.84 1.83 0.31
N LYS A 144 7.86 3.16 0.34
CA LYS A 144 8.99 3.93 0.84
C LYS A 144 9.18 3.65 2.32
N SER A 145 10.36 3.15 2.70
CA SER A 145 10.70 2.89 4.09
C SER A 145 11.18 4.16 4.80
N PHE A 146 10.74 4.32 6.06
CA PHE A 146 11.27 5.34 6.97
C PHE A 146 12.06 4.74 8.15
N VAL A 147 12.41 3.45 8.08
CA VAL A 147 13.17 2.77 9.15
C VAL A 147 14.43 3.52 9.50
N MET A 148 15.29 3.84 8.52
CA MET A 148 16.55 4.53 8.77
C MET A 148 16.35 5.94 9.32
N ASN A 149 15.32 6.64 8.87
CA ASN A 149 14.97 7.97 9.38
C ASN A 149 14.57 7.90 10.87
N VAL A 150 13.75 6.89 11.24
CA VAL A 150 13.32 6.69 12.63
C VAL A 150 14.49 6.26 13.52
N LEU A 151 15.35 5.33 13.05
CA LEU A 151 16.54 4.93 13.81
C LEU A 151 17.49 6.11 14.06
N ASN A 152 17.71 6.95 13.05
CA ASN A 152 18.48 8.19 13.21
C ASN A 152 17.79 9.16 14.19
N LEU A 153 16.48 9.32 14.10
CA LEU A 153 15.71 10.16 15.02
C LEU A 153 15.85 9.70 16.48
N LEU A 154 15.76 8.39 16.73
CA LEU A 154 15.96 7.82 18.07
C LEU A 154 17.40 8.01 18.56
N ARG A 155 18.41 7.75 17.70
CA ARG A 155 19.82 7.97 18.03
C ARG A 155 20.10 9.43 18.40
N ASP A 156 19.63 10.35 17.59
CA ASP A 156 19.90 11.80 17.73
C ASP A 156 19.10 12.43 18.89
N SER A 157 18.11 11.72 19.46
CA SER A 157 17.42 12.11 20.69
C SER A 157 18.29 12.03 21.95
N TRP A 158 19.44 11.32 21.89
CA TRP A 158 20.32 11.06 23.04
C TRP A 158 19.55 10.49 24.23
N ASN A 159 18.87 9.37 24.03
CA ASN A 159 17.96 8.76 25.02
C ASN A 159 16.91 9.76 25.53
N ASN A 160 16.28 10.48 24.62
CA ASN A 160 15.24 11.46 24.91
C ASN A 160 15.68 12.66 25.78
N THR A 161 16.97 12.98 25.81
CA THR A 161 17.48 14.16 26.53
C THR A 161 17.42 15.43 25.71
N SER A 162 17.61 15.34 24.38
CA SER A 162 17.55 16.49 23.48
C SER A 162 16.11 16.84 23.11
N TYR A 163 15.32 15.84 22.83
CA TYR A 163 13.88 15.88 22.56
C TYR A 163 13.26 14.50 22.81
N HIS A 164 11.98 14.47 23.10
CA HIS A 164 11.26 13.21 23.31
C HIS A 164 10.73 12.67 21.98
N VAL A 165 10.88 11.35 21.76
CA VAL A 165 10.33 10.65 20.59
C VAL A 165 9.12 9.85 21.01
N TYR A 166 7.94 10.26 20.57
CA TYR A 166 6.68 9.56 20.85
C TYR A 166 6.32 8.61 19.71
N ALA A 167 5.86 7.42 20.07
CA ALA A 167 5.20 6.51 19.15
C ALA A 167 3.68 6.68 19.27
N VAL A 168 2.99 7.01 18.17
CA VAL A 168 1.53 7.00 18.09
C VAL A 168 1.11 5.75 17.35
N VAL A 169 0.42 4.83 18.02
CA VAL A 169 0.15 3.48 17.51
C VAL A 169 -1.30 3.34 17.07
N ALA A 170 -1.52 2.82 15.87
CA ALA A 170 -2.85 2.56 15.34
C ALA A 170 -3.56 1.42 16.10
N PRO A 171 -4.90 1.46 16.28
CA PRO A 171 -5.67 0.43 16.98
C PRO A 171 -5.50 -0.97 16.39
N ALA A 172 -5.21 -1.08 15.10
CA ALA A 172 -4.97 -2.35 14.40
C ALA A 172 -3.80 -3.16 14.98
N VAL A 173 -2.97 -2.58 15.84
CA VAL A 173 -1.91 -3.30 16.58
C VAL A 173 -2.47 -4.48 17.37
N ALA A 174 -3.69 -4.39 17.88
CA ALA A 174 -4.35 -5.44 18.65
C ALA A 174 -4.57 -6.74 17.85
N SER A 175 -4.71 -6.64 16.53
CA SER A 175 -4.89 -7.81 15.65
C SER A 175 -3.61 -8.22 14.90
N GLN A 176 -2.57 -7.39 14.96
CA GLN A 176 -1.33 -7.63 14.20
C GLN A 176 -0.42 -8.68 14.84
N TYR A 177 -0.41 -8.75 16.16
CA TYR A 177 0.48 -9.67 16.92
C TYR A 177 -0.37 -10.71 17.64
N THR A 178 -0.57 -11.88 17.00
CA THR A 178 -1.38 -12.97 17.55
C THR A 178 -0.75 -13.56 18.79
N GLY A 179 -1.52 -13.65 19.88
CA GLY A 179 -1.06 -14.24 21.16
C GLY A 179 -0.25 -13.28 22.04
N ILE A 180 0.01 -12.05 21.60
CA ILE A 180 0.75 -11.04 22.35
C ILE A 180 -0.21 -9.96 22.84
N LYS A 181 -0.09 -9.57 24.10
CA LYS A 181 -0.90 -8.46 24.65
C LYS A 181 -0.39 -7.12 24.12
N VAL A 182 -1.30 -6.20 23.83
CA VAL A 182 -0.96 -4.85 23.33
C VAL A 182 0.07 -4.14 24.23
N GLY A 183 -0.03 -4.33 25.57
CA GLY A 183 0.93 -3.79 26.52
C GLY A 183 2.37 -4.31 26.34
N GLN A 184 2.53 -5.56 25.92
CA GLN A 184 3.86 -6.12 25.62
C GLN A 184 4.45 -5.49 24.34
N VAL A 185 3.60 -5.26 23.32
CA VAL A 185 4.03 -4.54 22.11
C VAL A 185 4.47 -3.12 22.47
N PHE A 186 3.73 -2.42 23.33
CA PHE A 186 4.07 -1.07 23.78
C PHE A 186 5.37 -1.06 24.61
N ALA A 187 5.58 -2.06 25.45
CA ALA A 187 6.85 -2.22 26.18
C ALA A 187 8.02 -2.41 25.21
N GLY A 188 7.90 -3.30 24.22
CA GLY A 188 8.91 -3.49 23.19
C GLY A 188 9.21 -2.22 22.38
N ILE A 189 8.19 -1.42 22.05
CA ILE A 189 8.39 -0.13 21.38
C ILE A 189 9.17 0.84 22.29
N LYS A 190 8.89 0.87 23.61
CA LYS A 190 9.66 1.69 24.56
C LYS A 190 11.12 1.22 24.67
N GLU A 191 11.37 -0.08 24.64
CA GLU A 191 12.73 -0.63 24.63
C GLU A 191 13.53 -0.26 23.38
N LEU A 192 12.87 0.03 22.26
CA LEU A 192 13.54 0.57 21.07
C LEU A 192 14.08 2.00 21.28
N GLY A 193 13.71 2.65 22.39
CA GLY A 193 14.17 4.00 22.74
C GLY A 193 13.13 5.11 22.56
N PHE A 194 11.87 4.76 22.29
CA PHE A 194 10.78 5.74 22.33
C PHE A 194 10.51 6.21 23.75
N TYR A 195 10.27 7.51 23.90
CA TYR A 195 9.95 8.14 25.20
C TYR A 195 8.63 7.63 25.76
N ASP A 196 7.60 7.62 24.93
CA ASP A 196 6.30 7.10 25.31
C ASP A 196 5.53 6.55 24.09
N VAL A 197 4.54 5.70 24.37
CA VAL A 197 3.66 5.09 23.38
C VAL A 197 2.22 5.52 23.67
N VAL A 198 1.57 6.11 22.67
CA VAL A 198 0.22 6.65 22.77
C VAL A 198 -0.69 5.99 21.75
N GLU A 199 -1.89 5.60 22.17
CA GLU A 199 -2.88 5.01 21.27
C GLU A 199 -3.55 6.09 20.40
N ALA A 200 -3.53 5.91 19.09
CA ALA A 200 -4.24 6.79 18.16
C ALA A 200 -5.78 6.71 18.34
N ALA A 201 -6.28 5.65 18.98
CA ALA A 201 -7.70 5.49 19.31
C ALA A 201 -8.27 6.66 20.14
N ILE A 202 -7.48 7.17 21.10
CA ILE A 202 -7.86 8.32 21.93
C ILE A 202 -8.18 9.55 21.05
N ALA A 203 -7.37 9.78 20.02
CA ALA A 203 -7.66 10.85 19.07
C ALA A 203 -8.79 10.50 18.11
N GLY A 204 -9.07 9.21 17.90
CA GLY A 204 -10.23 8.75 17.16
C GLY A 204 -11.53 9.25 17.79
N ASP A 205 -11.66 9.16 19.12
CA ASP A 205 -12.80 9.69 19.85
C ASP A 205 -12.91 11.21 19.71
N MET A 206 -11.79 11.93 19.81
CA MET A 206 -11.77 13.38 19.61
C MET A 206 -12.22 13.78 18.20
N VAL A 207 -11.70 13.09 17.19
CA VAL A 207 -12.07 13.32 15.78
C VAL A 207 -13.54 13.02 15.54
N SER A 208 -14.08 11.94 16.12
CA SER A 208 -15.50 11.59 16.00
C SER A 208 -16.42 12.67 16.55
N VAL A 209 -16.05 13.31 17.65
CA VAL A 209 -16.80 14.43 18.22
C VAL A 209 -16.78 15.66 17.31
N GLU A 210 -15.61 15.98 16.74
CA GLU A 210 -15.48 17.12 15.83
C GLU A 210 -16.18 16.87 14.48
N GLU A 211 -16.08 15.66 13.93
CA GLU A 211 -16.82 15.26 12.71
C GLU A 211 -18.34 15.30 12.96
N ALA A 212 -18.81 14.87 14.14
CA ALA A 212 -20.24 14.95 14.49
C ALA A 212 -20.74 16.40 14.56
N LYS A 213 -19.97 17.32 15.12
CA LYS A 213 -20.30 18.75 15.14
C LYS A 213 -20.37 19.32 13.72
N GLU A 214 -19.32 19.06 12.93
CA GLU A 214 -19.24 19.48 11.53
C GLU A 214 -20.42 18.93 10.72
N PHE A 215 -20.83 17.67 10.97
CA PHE A 215 -21.97 17.05 10.32
C PHE A 215 -23.27 17.79 10.67
N VAL A 216 -23.55 18.04 11.95
CA VAL A 216 -24.76 18.74 12.40
C VAL A 216 -24.85 20.16 11.79
N GLU A 217 -23.72 20.86 11.72
CA GLU A 217 -23.66 22.23 11.18
C GLU A 217 -23.89 22.28 9.66
N THR A 218 -23.52 21.23 8.92
CA THR A 218 -23.47 21.28 7.45
C THR A 218 -24.51 20.41 6.76
N ILE A 219 -25.20 19.49 7.48
CA ILE A 219 -26.05 18.46 6.86
C ILE A 219 -27.31 19.02 6.18
N GLU A 220 -27.88 20.13 6.69
CA GLU A 220 -29.04 20.76 6.08
C GLU A 220 -28.72 21.27 4.66
N GLU A 221 -27.51 21.81 4.48
CA GLU A 221 -27.04 22.33 3.20
C GLU A 221 -26.51 21.21 2.28
N LYS A 222 -25.61 20.36 2.82
CA LYS A 222 -24.88 19.36 2.03
C LYS A 222 -25.62 18.04 1.86
N LYS A 223 -26.66 17.74 2.65
CA LYS A 223 -27.49 16.54 2.65
C LYS A 223 -26.77 15.23 3.04
N TRP A 224 -25.48 15.10 2.79
CA TRP A 224 -24.63 13.98 3.19
C TRP A 224 -23.19 14.44 3.34
N LYS A 225 -22.41 13.70 4.13
CA LYS A 225 -20.99 13.93 4.36
C LYS A 225 -20.25 12.63 4.61
N THR A 226 -18.97 12.57 4.27
CA THR A 226 -18.10 11.44 4.56
C THR A 226 -16.99 11.85 5.51
N THR A 227 -16.40 10.87 6.21
CA THR A 227 -15.23 11.09 7.06
C THR A 227 -13.96 11.32 6.24
N SER A 228 -12.92 11.89 6.84
CA SER A 228 -11.61 12.15 6.21
C SER A 228 -10.48 11.31 6.82
N CYS A 229 -10.76 10.39 7.73
CA CYS A 229 -9.74 9.65 8.49
C CYS A 229 -8.84 8.73 7.62
N CYS A 230 -9.30 8.35 6.41
CA CYS A 230 -8.54 7.52 5.46
C CYS A 230 -7.92 8.36 4.34
N PRO A 231 -6.60 8.62 4.33
CA PRO A 231 -5.97 9.45 3.31
C PRO A 231 -6.06 8.84 1.90
N ALA A 232 -6.08 7.50 1.77
CA ALA A 232 -6.29 6.86 0.48
C ALA A 232 -7.69 7.12 -0.09
N PHE A 233 -8.72 7.16 0.78
CA PHE A 233 -10.08 7.52 0.37
C PHE A 233 -10.17 8.99 -0.06
N VAL A 234 -9.58 9.90 0.71
CA VAL A 234 -9.55 11.33 0.37
C VAL A 234 -8.86 11.55 -0.99
N GLU A 235 -7.71 10.89 -1.22
CA GLU A 235 -7.03 10.94 -2.51
C GLU A 235 -7.87 10.30 -3.64
N TYR A 236 -8.62 9.24 -3.36
CA TYR A 236 -9.53 8.64 -4.32
C TYR A 236 -10.61 9.64 -4.76
N VAL A 237 -11.26 10.30 -3.81
CA VAL A 237 -12.27 11.31 -4.10
C VAL A 237 -11.64 12.47 -4.87
N ARG A 238 -10.51 13.00 -4.41
CA ARG A 238 -9.83 14.14 -5.05
C ARG A 238 -9.47 13.87 -6.51
N LYS A 239 -9.00 12.65 -6.85
CA LYS A 239 -8.53 12.31 -8.19
C LYS A 239 -9.63 11.83 -9.14
N ASN A 240 -10.64 11.13 -8.61
CA ASN A 240 -11.66 10.49 -9.45
C ASN A 240 -13.03 11.15 -9.36
N HIS A 241 -13.31 11.88 -8.29
CA HIS A 241 -14.60 12.50 -7.98
C HIS A 241 -14.42 13.86 -7.32
N PRO A 242 -13.67 14.81 -7.95
CA PRO A 242 -13.38 16.12 -7.34
C PRO A 242 -14.64 16.91 -7.01
N GLU A 243 -15.76 16.65 -7.69
CA GLU A 243 -17.07 17.23 -7.43
C GLU A 243 -17.63 16.90 -6.04
N TYR A 244 -17.13 15.84 -5.38
CA TYR A 244 -17.56 15.44 -4.03
C TYR A 244 -16.59 15.86 -2.92
N MET A 245 -15.52 16.60 -3.24
CA MET A 245 -14.55 17.03 -2.22
C MET A 245 -15.19 17.88 -1.11
N ASP A 246 -16.20 18.68 -1.44
CA ASP A 246 -16.93 19.49 -0.47
C ASP A 246 -17.76 18.66 0.52
N HIS A 247 -18.02 17.39 0.20
CA HIS A 247 -18.71 16.45 1.08
C HIS A 247 -17.75 15.64 1.98
N VAL A 248 -16.44 15.74 1.77
CA VAL A 248 -15.45 15.13 2.65
C VAL A 248 -15.26 16.03 3.88
N SER A 249 -15.18 15.41 5.07
CA SER A 249 -14.91 16.15 6.32
C SER A 249 -13.60 16.91 6.23
N THR A 250 -13.58 18.10 6.83
CA THR A 250 -12.37 18.95 6.94
C THR A 250 -11.56 18.62 8.21
N VAL A 251 -12.09 17.76 9.07
CA VAL A 251 -11.42 17.34 10.31
C VAL A 251 -10.20 16.49 9.96
N VAL A 252 -9.09 16.76 10.62
CA VAL A 252 -7.84 16.01 10.42
C VAL A 252 -7.95 14.57 10.92
N SER A 253 -7.13 13.68 10.37
CA SER A 253 -7.14 12.27 10.82
C SER A 253 -6.70 12.11 12.28
N PRO A 254 -7.09 10.99 12.96
CA PRO A 254 -6.66 10.70 14.33
C PRO A 254 -5.15 10.72 14.54
N MET A 255 -4.36 10.32 13.52
CA MET A 255 -2.91 10.43 13.54
C MET A 255 -2.46 11.88 13.75
N ILE A 256 -2.98 12.78 12.96
CA ILE A 256 -2.63 14.21 13.00
C ILE A 256 -3.17 14.87 14.26
N ALA A 257 -4.41 14.55 14.67
CA ALA A 257 -5.02 15.08 15.89
C ALA A 257 -4.19 14.71 17.13
N MET A 258 -3.77 13.44 17.26
CA MET A 258 -2.92 13.01 18.37
C MET A 258 -1.56 13.70 18.34
N ALA A 259 -0.94 13.81 17.17
CA ALA A 259 0.34 14.48 17.02
C ALA A 259 0.27 15.94 17.45
N ARG A 260 -0.78 16.66 17.07
CA ARG A 260 -1.03 18.06 17.50
C ARG A 260 -1.26 18.15 19.01
N ALA A 261 -2.00 17.21 19.60
CA ALA A 261 -2.22 17.16 21.05
C ALA A 261 -0.94 16.93 21.85
N ILE A 262 -0.05 16.04 21.38
CA ILE A 262 1.26 15.80 22.00
C ILE A 262 2.12 17.06 21.89
N ARG A 263 2.22 17.66 20.69
CA ARG A 263 3.03 18.88 20.48
C ARG A 263 2.52 20.09 21.25
N ALA A 264 1.24 20.16 21.57
CA ALA A 264 0.69 21.21 22.44
C ALA A 264 1.24 21.10 23.88
N LYS A 265 1.53 19.88 24.35
CA LYS A 265 2.11 19.61 25.68
C LYS A 265 3.64 19.66 25.66
N ASP A 266 4.25 19.14 24.59
CA ASP A 266 5.70 19.07 24.41
C ASP A 266 6.08 19.62 23.02
N ARG A 267 6.48 20.89 22.97
CA ARG A 267 6.79 21.59 21.72
C ARG A 267 8.01 21.03 20.98
N LYS A 268 8.89 20.29 21.68
CA LYS A 268 10.07 19.65 21.09
C LYS A 268 9.82 18.20 20.71
N ALA A 269 8.61 17.68 20.98
CA ALA A 269 8.27 16.29 20.66
C ALA A 269 8.53 15.97 19.18
N ARG A 270 9.10 14.80 18.94
CA ARG A 270 9.16 14.15 17.64
C ARG A 270 8.16 12.99 17.64
N ILE A 271 7.45 12.83 16.55
CA ILE A 271 6.31 11.91 16.51
C ILE A 271 6.49 10.94 15.36
N VAL A 272 6.45 9.65 15.70
CA VAL A 272 6.43 8.54 14.75
C VAL A 272 5.09 7.85 14.85
N PHE A 273 4.34 7.82 13.75
CA PHE A 273 3.13 7.03 13.69
C PHE A 273 3.46 5.59 13.29
N ILE A 274 2.85 4.61 13.96
CA ILE A 274 3.02 3.19 13.68
C ILE A 274 1.65 2.59 13.35
N GLY A 275 1.49 2.05 12.14
CA GLY A 275 0.20 1.52 11.72
C GLY A 275 0.24 0.76 10.40
N PRO A 276 -0.87 0.19 9.93
CA PRO A 276 -0.90 -0.70 8.76
C PRO A 276 -0.93 0.03 7.41
N CYS A 277 -1.01 1.37 7.39
CA CYS A 277 -1.43 2.12 6.20
C CYS A 277 -0.26 2.86 5.54
N THR A 278 0.08 2.49 4.30
CA THR A 278 1.09 3.17 3.49
C THR A 278 0.68 4.58 3.05
N ALA A 279 -0.64 4.84 2.88
CA ALA A 279 -1.13 6.16 2.52
C ALA A 279 -0.87 7.23 3.60
N LYS A 280 -0.69 6.83 4.86
CA LYS A 280 -0.24 7.72 5.95
C LYS A 280 1.14 8.33 5.69
N LYS A 281 1.99 7.64 4.93
CA LYS A 281 3.31 8.15 4.49
C LYS A 281 3.18 9.31 3.48
N VAL A 282 2.05 9.41 2.78
CA VAL A 282 1.72 10.55 1.91
C VAL A 282 1.07 11.67 2.71
N GLU A 283 0.15 11.34 3.61
CA GLU A 283 -0.59 12.32 4.42
C GLU A 283 0.34 13.28 5.17
N ILE A 284 1.41 12.77 5.79
CA ILE A 284 2.36 13.61 6.54
C ILE A 284 3.07 14.68 5.71
N LYS A 285 2.99 14.59 4.38
CA LYS A 285 3.62 15.52 3.43
C LYS A 285 2.66 16.58 2.90
N GLN A 286 1.35 16.42 3.14
CA GLN A 286 0.33 17.39 2.72
C GLN A 286 0.55 18.72 3.45
N ASP A 287 0.41 19.82 2.73
CA ASP A 287 0.80 21.16 3.22
C ASP A 287 0.04 21.59 4.49
N ASP A 288 -1.22 21.18 4.63
CA ASP A 288 -2.10 21.52 5.76
C ASP A 288 -1.73 20.78 7.07
N VAL A 289 -1.00 19.65 6.97
CA VAL A 289 -0.62 18.81 8.12
C VAL A 289 0.89 18.61 8.24
N LYS A 290 1.66 19.16 7.31
CA LYS A 290 3.11 19.03 7.27
C LYS A 290 3.75 19.46 8.59
N GLY A 291 4.64 18.63 9.11
CA GLY A 291 5.35 18.85 10.36
C GLY A 291 4.58 18.45 11.62
N ALA A 292 3.32 17.98 11.53
CA ALA A 292 2.63 17.42 12.68
C ALA A 292 3.24 16.08 13.12
N VAL A 293 3.48 15.18 12.16
CA VAL A 293 4.14 13.87 12.36
C VAL A 293 5.47 13.87 11.60
N ASP A 294 6.52 13.35 12.20
CA ASP A 294 7.85 13.33 11.58
C ASP A 294 7.99 12.16 10.61
N TYR A 295 7.62 10.94 11.02
CA TYR A 295 7.70 9.73 10.19
C TYR A 295 6.54 8.77 10.45
N VAL A 296 6.34 7.84 9.51
CA VAL A 296 5.35 6.76 9.60
C VAL A 296 6.04 5.43 9.38
N LEU A 297 5.87 4.48 10.29
CA LEU A 297 6.29 3.09 10.14
C LEU A 297 5.07 2.20 9.89
N THR A 298 5.23 1.19 9.05
CA THR A 298 4.28 0.08 8.98
C THR A 298 4.54 -0.92 10.11
N PHE A 299 3.61 -1.83 10.38
CA PHE A 299 3.82 -2.89 11.37
C PHE A 299 4.93 -3.87 10.94
N GLU A 300 5.10 -4.08 9.64
CA GLU A 300 6.19 -4.88 9.09
C GLU A 300 7.54 -4.22 9.33
N GLU A 301 7.63 -2.90 9.14
CA GLU A 301 8.84 -2.12 9.45
C GLU A 301 9.15 -2.15 10.95
N LEU A 302 8.13 -2.00 11.82
CA LEU A 302 8.31 -2.12 13.27
C LEU A 302 8.84 -3.52 13.63
N ARG A 303 8.24 -4.58 13.10
CA ARG A 303 8.68 -5.95 13.34
C ARG A 303 10.12 -6.16 12.91
N ALA A 304 10.51 -5.67 11.75
CA ALA A 304 11.89 -5.76 11.28
C ALA A 304 12.89 -5.06 12.23
N ILE A 305 12.50 -3.94 12.84
CA ILE A 305 13.33 -3.25 13.84
C ILE A 305 13.44 -4.07 15.13
N LEU A 306 12.32 -4.64 15.62
CA LEU A 306 12.29 -5.49 16.81
C LEU A 306 13.15 -6.74 16.61
N ASP A 307 12.98 -7.45 15.50
CA ASP A 307 13.77 -8.63 15.13
C ASP A 307 15.27 -8.31 15.04
N ALA A 308 15.64 -7.18 14.42
CA ALA A 308 17.02 -6.73 14.30
C ALA A 308 17.67 -6.39 15.66
N ARG A 309 16.86 -6.00 16.64
CA ARG A 309 17.31 -5.74 18.03
C ARG A 309 17.26 -6.97 18.91
N GLY A 310 16.75 -8.10 18.42
CA GLY A 310 16.58 -9.32 19.19
C GLY A 310 15.53 -9.21 20.29
N LEU A 311 14.55 -8.31 20.13
CA LEU A 311 13.45 -8.12 21.09
C LEU A 311 12.29 -9.07 20.75
N GLU A 312 12.10 -10.07 21.60
CA GLU A 312 10.98 -11.00 21.51
C GLU A 312 9.80 -10.47 22.34
N LEU A 313 8.71 -10.12 21.68
CA LEU A 313 7.52 -9.53 22.34
C LEU A 313 6.76 -10.51 23.24
N ALA A 314 7.05 -11.82 23.14
CA ALA A 314 6.38 -12.87 23.91
C ALA A 314 6.94 -13.04 25.34
N GLU A 315 8.11 -12.52 25.64
CA GLU A 315 8.73 -12.51 26.96
C GLU A 315 8.32 -11.25 27.74
#